data_d856ac718d12e03b545ff8cee607ca2e
#
_entry.id   d856ac718d12e03b545ff8cee607ca2e
#
_cell.length_a   1.000
_cell.length_b   1.000
_cell.length_c   1.000
_cell.angle_alpha   90.00
_cell.angle_beta   90.00
_cell.angle_gamma   90.00
#
_symmetry.space_group_name_H-M   'P 1'
#
loop_
_entity.id
_entity.type
_entity.pdbx_description
1 polymer ?
#
loop_
_entity_poly.entity_id
_entity_poly.type
_entity_poly.pdbx_seq_one_letter_code
_entity_poly.pdbx_strand_id
1 'polypeptide(L)'
;MKRVYILILVLLATGFVRSDASTAQDPVKVNAKHITVKVDNPRVRVFEAVLKPGEKENVHTHPATVVYVVEGGKLRNYASDGATSEVELKAGDTLYRDPLTHSAENIGNTTLRLVVVELKNQ
;
A
#
# COMPACT_ATOMS: atom_id res chain seq x y z
N MET A 1 -42.35 -24.54 50.08
CA MET A 1 -42.19 -23.71 48.84
C MET A 1 -40.77 -23.92 48.34
N LYS A 2 -40.66 -24.53 47.16
CA LYS A 2 -39.35 -24.73 46.51
C LYS A 2 -39.09 -23.52 45.61
N ARG A 3 -38.03 -22.76 45.89
CA ARG A 3 -37.58 -21.65 45.04
C ARG A 3 -36.75 -22.20 43.88
N VAL A 4 -37.27 -22.07 42.66
CA VAL A 4 -36.55 -22.42 41.44
C VAL A 4 -35.70 -21.20 41.06
N TYR A 5 -34.37 -21.35 41.10
CA TYR A 5 -33.43 -20.33 40.57
C TYR A 5 -33.22 -20.65 39.11
N ILE A 6 -33.71 -19.78 38.22
CA ILE A 6 -33.43 -19.85 36.80
C ILE A 6 -32.08 -19.16 36.59
N LEU A 7 -31.07 -19.95 36.28
CA LEU A 7 -29.76 -19.46 35.86
C LEU A 7 -29.86 -19.01 34.41
N ILE A 8 -29.90 -17.71 34.17
CA ILE A 8 -29.81 -17.16 32.80
C ILE A 8 -28.33 -17.18 32.41
N LEU A 9 -27.97 -18.10 31.52
CA LEU A 9 -26.64 -18.15 30.90
C LEU A 9 -26.60 -17.10 29.80
N VAL A 10 -25.99 -15.95 30.08
CA VAL A 10 -25.71 -14.94 29.04
C VAL A 10 -24.51 -15.41 28.24
N LEU A 11 -24.77 -15.91 27.04
CA LEU A 11 -23.73 -16.26 26.06
C LEU A 11 -23.24 -14.96 25.45
N LEU A 12 -22.10 -14.42 25.92
CA LEU A 12 -21.42 -13.34 25.23
C LEU A 12 -20.78 -13.93 23.97
N ALA A 13 -21.43 -13.73 22.84
CA ALA A 13 -20.83 -13.94 21.55
C ALA A 13 -19.83 -12.81 21.29
N THR A 14 -18.55 -13.04 21.61
CA THR A 14 -17.47 -12.16 21.15
C THR A 14 -17.29 -12.40 19.67
N GLY A 15 -17.97 -11.58 18.88
CA GLY A 15 -17.76 -11.51 17.45
C GLY A 15 -16.34 -10.99 17.18
N PHE A 16 -15.44 -11.87 16.74
CA PHE A 16 -14.19 -11.46 16.15
C PHE A 16 -14.51 -10.73 14.83
N VAL A 17 -14.48 -9.42 14.86
CA VAL A 17 -14.45 -8.63 13.63
C VAL A 17 -13.06 -8.82 13.02
N ARG A 18 -12.95 -9.74 12.06
CA ARG A 18 -11.79 -9.77 11.17
C ARG A 18 -11.86 -8.52 10.31
N SER A 19 -11.03 -7.56 10.60
CA SER A 19 -10.80 -6.46 9.68
C SER A 19 -9.97 -7.00 8.51
N ASP A 20 -10.62 -7.32 7.40
CA ASP A 20 -9.95 -7.62 6.13
C ASP A 20 -9.37 -6.31 5.54
N ALA A 21 -8.43 -5.69 6.28
CA ALA A 21 -7.80 -4.45 5.88
C ALA A 21 -6.84 -4.63 4.69
N SER A 22 -6.45 -5.87 4.33
CA SER A 22 -5.44 -6.13 3.31
C SER A 22 -5.94 -6.03 1.87
N THR A 23 -7.23 -6.26 1.59
CA THR A 23 -7.77 -6.26 0.22
C THR A 23 -8.24 -4.88 -0.25
N ALA A 24 -8.62 -3.96 0.67
CA ALA A 24 -9.13 -2.63 0.34
C ALA A 24 -8.04 -1.65 -0.11
N GLN A 25 -6.75 -1.97 0.09
CA GLN A 25 -5.61 -1.06 -0.15
C GLN A 25 -4.60 -1.61 -1.15
N ASP A 26 -5.02 -2.47 -2.07
CA ASP A 26 -4.17 -2.92 -3.17
C ASP A 26 -3.82 -1.74 -4.08
N PRO A 27 -2.52 -1.43 -4.28
CA PRO A 27 -2.09 -0.27 -5.06
C PRO A 27 -2.66 -0.29 -6.49
N VAL A 28 -2.73 -1.44 -7.12
CA VAL A 28 -3.25 -1.58 -8.50
C VAL A 28 -4.73 -1.23 -8.57
N LYS A 29 -5.51 -1.57 -7.53
CA LYS A 29 -6.95 -1.28 -7.49
C LYS A 29 -7.24 0.18 -7.16
N VAL A 30 -6.59 0.72 -6.12
CA VAL A 30 -6.88 2.07 -5.63
C VAL A 30 -6.20 3.17 -6.45
N ASN A 31 -5.16 2.84 -7.22
CA ASN A 31 -4.41 3.76 -8.08
C ASN A 31 -4.38 3.33 -9.55
N ALA A 32 -5.45 2.71 -10.01
CA ALA A 32 -5.52 2.14 -11.37
C ALA A 32 -5.17 3.14 -12.49
N LYS A 33 -5.47 4.42 -12.29
CA LYS A 33 -5.15 5.47 -13.28
C LYS A 33 -3.65 5.76 -13.41
N HIS A 34 -2.85 5.40 -12.39
CA HIS A 34 -1.40 5.64 -12.36
C HIS A 34 -0.59 4.37 -12.64
N ILE A 35 -1.20 3.19 -12.58
CA ILE A 35 -0.50 1.91 -12.55
C ILE A 35 -0.87 1.05 -13.76
N THR A 36 0.17 0.49 -14.39
CA THR A 36 0.03 -0.53 -15.43
C THR A 36 0.77 -1.80 -15.02
N VAL A 37 0.04 -2.90 -14.82
CA VAL A 37 0.62 -4.21 -14.49
C VAL A 37 1.34 -4.78 -15.70
N LYS A 38 2.58 -5.22 -15.51
CA LYS A 38 3.45 -5.81 -16.54
C LYS A 38 3.63 -7.32 -16.36
N VAL A 39 3.77 -7.78 -15.13
CA VAL A 39 3.91 -9.19 -14.76
C VAL A 39 3.09 -9.45 -13.51
N ASP A 40 2.37 -10.54 -13.47
CA ASP A 40 1.69 -11.01 -12.27
C ASP A 40 1.70 -12.54 -12.24
N ASN A 41 2.41 -13.11 -11.27
CA ASN A 41 2.53 -14.55 -11.06
C ASN A 41 2.60 -14.86 -9.56
N PRO A 42 2.64 -16.15 -9.14
CA PRO A 42 2.66 -16.47 -7.71
C PRO A 42 3.84 -15.92 -6.90
N ARG A 43 4.92 -15.48 -7.54
CA ARG A 43 6.15 -15.02 -6.88
C ARG A 43 6.30 -13.51 -6.86
N VAL A 44 5.91 -12.83 -7.94
CA VAL A 44 6.08 -11.39 -8.09
C VAL A 44 4.89 -10.76 -8.80
N ARG A 45 4.65 -9.50 -8.49
CA ARG A 45 3.85 -8.62 -9.33
C ARG A 45 4.71 -7.41 -9.71
N VAL A 46 4.88 -7.18 -10.99
CA VAL A 46 5.62 -6.04 -11.54
C VAL A 46 4.66 -5.08 -12.19
N PHE A 47 4.74 -3.83 -11.82
CA PHE A 47 3.96 -2.78 -12.45
C PHE A 47 4.77 -1.49 -12.64
N GLU A 48 4.34 -0.70 -13.58
CA GLU A 48 4.82 0.65 -13.80
C GLU A 48 3.87 1.64 -13.15
N ALA A 49 4.41 2.55 -12.35
CA ALA A 49 3.69 3.66 -11.75
C ALA A 49 4.15 4.98 -12.36
N VAL A 50 3.21 5.80 -12.79
CA VAL A 50 3.46 7.11 -13.40
C VAL A 50 2.70 8.18 -12.64
N LEU A 51 3.42 9.17 -12.12
CA LEU A 51 2.86 10.34 -11.44
C LEU A 51 3.33 11.61 -12.13
N LYS A 52 2.40 12.35 -12.71
CA LYS A 52 2.67 13.69 -13.24
C LYS A 52 2.83 14.70 -12.10
N PRO A 53 3.44 15.86 -12.33
CA PRO A 53 3.54 16.92 -11.32
C PRO A 53 2.20 17.22 -10.66
N GLY A 54 2.15 17.22 -9.32
CA GLY A 54 0.96 17.48 -8.51
C GLY A 54 0.03 16.27 -8.29
N GLU A 55 0.27 15.14 -8.95
CA GLU A 55 -0.54 13.94 -8.74
C GLU A 55 -0.15 13.24 -7.44
N LYS A 56 -1.18 12.76 -6.73
CA LYS A 56 -1.06 12.03 -5.49
C LYS A 56 -1.78 10.69 -5.59
N GLU A 57 -1.14 9.65 -5.09
CA GLU A 57 -1.73 8.33 -4.95
C GLU A 57 -2.72 8.27 -3.78
N ASN A 58 -3.69 7.39 -3.88
CA ASN A 58 -4.49 6.97 -2.73
C ASN A 58 -3.66 6.07 -1.81
N VAL A 59 -3.99 6.07 -0.53
CA VAL A 59 -3.34 5.20 0.46
C VAL A 59 -3.45 3.74 0.02
N HIS A 60 -2.33 3.03 0.07
CA HIS A 60 -2.22 1.63 -0.33
C HIS A 60 -1.13 0.90 0.45
N THR A 61 -1.17 -0.42 0.38
CA THR A 61 -0.25 -1.31 1.09
C THR A 61 0.55 -2.14 0.10
N HIS A 62 1.86 -2.17 0.29
CA HIS A 62 2.77 -3.06 -0.45
C HIS A 62 3.31 -4.17 0.45
N PRO A 63 3.54 -5.38 -0.09
CA PRO A 63 4.54 -6.30 0.48
C PRO A 63 5.95 -5.72 0.33
N ALA A 64 6.99 -6.47 0.64
CA ALA A 64 8.35 -6.06 0.31
C ALA A 64 8.47 -5.77 -1.20
N THR A 65 9.17 -4.70 -1.55
CA THR A 65 9.31 -4.24 -2.94
C THR A 65 10.73 -3.89 -3.31
N VAL A 66 11.04 -4.07 -4.59
CA VAL A 66 12.18 -3.43 -5.24
C VAL A 66 11.63 -2.39 -6.21
N VAL A 67 12.13 -1.18 -6.14
CA VAL A 67 11.72 -0.07 -7.01
C VAL A 67 12.90 0.37 -7.86
N TYR A 68 12.68 0.45 -9.17
CA TYR A 68 13.63 1.03 -10.12
C TYR A 68 13.07 2.35 -10.67
N VAL A 69 13.88 3.41 -10.63
CA VAL A 69 13.48 4.73 -11.11
C VAL A 69 13.84 4.86 -12.59
N VAL A 70 12.83 4.99 -13.44
CA VAL A 70 13.00 5.21 -14.89
C VAL A 70 13.12 6.70 -15.17
N GLU A 71 12.21 7.49 -14.61
CA GLU A 71 12.22 8.97 -14.68
C GLU A 71 12.10 9.52 -13.27
N GLY A 72 13.04 10.36 -12.88
CA GLY A 72 13.18 10.88 -11.53
C GLY A 72 12.44 12.19 -11.28
N GLY A 73 12.49 12.62 -10.03
CA GLY A 73 11.89 13.87 -9.56
C GLY A 73 11.76 13.87 -8.04
N LYS A 74 10.97 14.79 -7.51
CA LYS A 74 10.71 14.92 -6.08
C LYS A 74 9.43 14.24 -5.67
N LEU A 75 9.54 13.34 -4.71
CA LEU A 75 8.42 12.58 -4.16
C LEU A 75 8.25 12.91 -2.67
N ARG A 76 7.03 13.14 -2.24
CA ARG A 76 6.65 13.17 -0.83
C ARG A 76 5.92 11.89 -0.47
N ASN A 77 6.41 11.20 0.55
CA ASN A 77 5.73 10.05 1.14
C ASN A 77 4.91 10.47 2.36
N TYR A 78 3.74 9.88 2.47
CA TYR A 78 2.84 10.00 3.62
C TYR A 78 2.72 8.62 4.26
N ALA A 79 3.30 8.45 5.44
CA ALA A 79 3.22 7.22 6.21
C ALA A 79 1.83 7.08 6.88
N SER A 80 1.48 5.85 7.26
CA SER A 80 0.20 5.55 7.90
C SER A 80 0.02 6.21 9.28
N ASP A 81 1.12 6.58 9.95
CA ASP A 81 1.11 7.32 11.23
C ASP A 81 0.99 8.85 11.06
N GLY A 82 0.88 9.34 9.83
CA GLY A 82 0.80 10.75 9.49
C GLY A 82 2.16 11.44 9.27
N ALA A 83 3.28 10.74 9.48
CA ALA A 83 4.61 11.28 9.19
C ALA A 83 4.80 11.49 7.68
N THR A 84 5.51 12.54 7.30
CA THR A 84 5.87 12.82 5.91
C THR A 84 7.36 12.83 5.73
N SER A 85 7.82 12.42 4.55
CA SER A 85 9.22 12.51 4.15
C SER A 85 9.33 12.87 2.67
N GLU A 86 10.35 13.62 2.31
CA GLU A 86 10.62 13.99 0.93
C GLU A 86 11.91 13.33 0.46
N VAL A 87 11.91 12.87 -0.77
CA VAL A 87 13.05 12.25 -1.42
C VAL A 87 13.19 12.75 -2.85
N GLU A 88 14.41 12.99 -3.28
CA GLU A 88 14.73 13.20 -4.68
C GLU A 88 15.17 11.86 -5.29
N LEU A 89 14.43 11.42 -6.28
CA LEU A 89 14.70 10.18 -7.02
C LEU A 89 15.40 10.53 -8.33
N LYS A 90 16.47 9.81 -8.63
CA LYS A 90 17.22 9.96 -9.89
C LYS A 90 17.01 8.74 -10.77
N ALA A 91 16.92 8.96 -12.07
CA ALA A 91 16.87 7.87 -13.04
C ALA A 91 18.02 6.89 -12.80
N GLY A 92 17.72 5.59 -12.74
CA GLY A 92 18.66 4.52 -12.43
C GLY A 92 18.75 4.16 -10.94
N ASP A 93 18.20 4.95 -10.04
CA ASP A 93 18.13 4.59 -8.61
C ASP A 93 17.36 3.28 -8.43
N THR A 94 17.86 2.44 -7.52
CA THR A 94 17.20 1.19 -7.14
C THR A 94 17.06 1.14 -5.64
N LEU A 95 15.83 0.89 -5.16
CA LEU A 95 15.48 0.93 -3.74
C LEU A 95 14.85 -0.40 -3.34
N TYR A 96 15.23 -0.92 -2.19
CA TYR A 96 14.47 -1.96 -1.49
C TYR A 96 13.63 -1.32 -0.39
N ARG A 97 12.40 -1.79 -0.25
CA ARG A 97 11.49 -1.35 0.82
C ARG A 97 10.86 -2.54 1.50
N ASP A 98 10.85 -2.51 2.82
CA ASP A 98 10.04 -3.42 3.63
C ASP A 98 8.55 -3.20 3.38
N PRO A 99 7.68 -4.16 3.74
CA PRO A 99 6.23 -3.96 3.65
C PRO A 99 5.80 -2.66 4.31
N LEU A 100 4.97 -1.88 3.62
CA LEU A 100 4.51 -0.58 4.13
C LEU A 100 3.13 -0.22 3.62
N THR A 101 2.43 0.61 4.41
CA THR A 101 1.22 1.32 4.01
C THR A 101 1.55 2.79 3.89
N HIS A 102 1.30 3.38 2.73
CA HIS A 102 1.60 4.78 2.47
C HIS A 102 0.75 5.36 1.34
N SER A 103 0.94 6.64 1.09
CA SER A 103 0.65 7.27 -0.19
C SER A 103 1.83 8.13 -0.62
N ALA A 104 1.93 8.43 -1.90
CA ALA A 104 2.99 9.24 -2.45
C ALA A 104 2.43 10.35 -3.33
N GLU A 105 3.13 11.48 -3.36
CA GLU A 105 2.77 12.66 -4.15
C GLU A 105 3.98 13.15 -4.92
N ASN A 106 3.80 13.43 -6.20
CA ASN A 106 4.82 14.11 -7.00
C ASN A 106 4.77 15.62 -6.70
N ILE A 107 5.72 16.09 -5.91
CA ILE A 107 5.85 17.50 -5.52
C ILE A 107 6.85 18.27 -6.37
N GLY A 108 7.42 17.62 -7.39
CA GLY A 108 8.35 18.22 -8.34
C GLY A 108 7.66 18.75 -9.61
N ASN A 109 8.46 19.03 -10.61
CA ASN A 109 8.03 19.57 -11.91
C ASN A 109 8.30 18.62 -13.08
N THR A 110 8.71 17.39 -12.81
CA THR A 110 8.94 16.33 -13.80
C THR A 110 8.02 15.15 -13.55
N THR A 111 7.69 14.40 -14.59
CA THR A 111 6.95 13.14 -14.45
C THR A 111 7.83 12.10 -13.76
N LEU A 112 7.31 11.49 -12.71
CA LEU A 112 7.92 10.32 -12.07
C LEU A 112 7.43 9.06 -12.77
N ARG A 113 8.38 8.19 -13.14
CA ARG A 113 8.09 6.87 -13.70
C ARG A 113 8.91 5.83 -12.97
N LEU A 114 8.23 4.90 -12.31
CA LEU A 114 8.84 3.89 -11.48
C LEU A 114 8.42 2.50 -11.97
N VAL A 115 9.35 1.56 -11.95
CA VAL A 115 9.03 0.13 -12.04
C VAL A 115 9.08 -0.43 -10.63
N VAL A 116 7.97 -1.00 -10.19
CA VAL A 116 7.81 -1.58 -8.86
C VAL A 116 7.68 -3.08 -8.97
N VAL A 117 8.54 -3.81 -8.26
CA VAL A 117 8.51 -5.27 -8.14
C VAL A 117 8.03 -5.61 -6.74
N GLU A 118 6.79 -6.06 -6.62
CA GLU A 118 6.28 -6.60 -5.36
C GLU A 118 6.69 -8.06 -5.21
N LEU A 119 7.30 -8.39 -4.08
CA LEU A 119 7.75 -9.74 -3.75
C LEU A 119 6.63 -10.45 -2.98
N LYS A 120 6.06 -11.50 -3.56
CA LYS A 120 4.99 -12.29 -2.96
C LYS A 120 5.57 -13.44 -2.13
N ASN A 121 4.90 -13.80 -1.04
CA ASN A 121 5.24 -14.98 -0.23
C ASN A 121 6.69 -14.99 0.28
N GLN A 122 7.07 -13.96 0.99
CA GLN A 122 8.33 -13.87 1.74
C GLN A 122 8.14 -14.43 3.15
#